data_d55f39b22ddd195616e3fab37e29eac4
#
_entry.id   d55f39b22ddd195616e3fab37e29eac4
#
_cell.length_a   1.000
_cell.length_b   1.000
_cell.length_c   1.000
_cell.angle_alpha   90.00
_cell.angle_beta   90.00
_cell.angle_gamma   90.00
#
_symmetry.space_group_name_H-M   'P 1'
#
loop_
_entity.id
_entity.type
_entity.pdbx_description
1 polymer ?
#
loop_
_entity_poly.entity_id
_entity_poly.type
_entity_poly.pdbx_seq_one_letter_code
_entity_poly.pdbx_strand_id
1 'polypeptide(L)'
;MSDLANQIFDNVTGDQDLFKKILGKIPGFKGYMERQSRRDSDKLIRDTIFNRFRELESQVSAIQRDFISHGEISFVDDLEAAAIKLRTFADRVRTAPRGYSSLFEAVKINEEELAKLYEYDAALLEKADAVGNAIGNVETSVGTDGLKAAIRNLETVALSCIEAYDRREEVVVAQ
;
A
#
# COMPACT_ATOMS: atom_id res chain seq x y z
N MET A 1 -28.72 -9.82 -7.53
CA MET A 1 -28.03 -8.61 -7.00
C MET A 1 -26.50 -8.71 -6.99
N SER A 2 -25.92 -9.92 -7.05
CA SER A 2 -24.45 -10.10 -7.25
C SER A 2 -23.97 -9.74 -8.66
N ASP A 3 -24.88 -9.69 -9.62
CA ASP A 3 -24.58 -9.43 -11.03
C ASP A 3 -24.25 -7.95 -11.32
N LEU A 4 -24.85 -7.02 -10.60
CA LEU A 4 -24.71 -5.59 -10.85
C LEU A 4 -23.32 -5.07 -10.44
N ALA A 5 -22.79 -5.54 -9.31
CA ALA A 5 -21.44 -5.17 -8.85
C ALA A 5 -20.36 -5.77 -9.76
N ASN A 6 -20.55 -7.00 -10.22
CA ASN A 6 -19.67 -7.64 -11.20
C ASN A 6 -19.77 -6.93 -12.57
N GLN A 7 -20.98 -6.56 -13.03
CA GLN A 7 -21.17 -5.82 -14.28
C GLN A 7 -20.56 -4.41 -14.23
N ILE A 8 -20.71 -3.69 -13.11
CA ILE A 8 -20.10 -2.36 -12.94
C ILE A 8 -18.57 -2.48 -12.95
N PHE A 9 -18.02 -3.53 -12.33
CA PHE A 9 -16.59 -3.73 -12.27
C PHE A 9 -16.00 -4.27 -13.58
N ASP A 10 -16.68 -5.19 -14.23
CA ASP A 10 -16.31 -5.70 -15.57
C ASP A 10 -16.34 -4.57 -16.62
N ASN A 11 -17.26 -3.63 -16.50
CA ASN A 11 -17.33 -2.46 -17.37
C ASN A 11 -16.27 -1.40 -17.04
N VAL A 12 -15.80 -1.33 -15.78
CA VAL A 12 -14.85 -0.31 -15.31
C VAL A 12 -13.40 -0.76 -15.49
N THR A 13 -13.09 -2.03 -15.25
CA THR A 13 -11.72 -2.51 -15.28
C THR A 13 -11.38 -3.39 -16.47
N GLY A 14 -12.38 -4.02 -17.08
CA GLY A 14 -12.16 -5.05 -18.12
C GLY A 14 -11.28 -6.23 -17.63
N ASP A 15 -10.84 -6.21 -16.37
CA ASP A 15 -9.88 -7.12 -15.79
C ASP A 15 -10.42 -7.75 -14.50
N GLN A 16 -11.00 -8.94 -14.66
CA GLN A 16 -11.48 -9.76 -13.53
C GLN A 16 -10.38 -10.12 -12.53
N ASP A 17 -9.13 -10.14 -12.96
CA ASP A 17 -7.99 -10.50 -12.11
C ASP A 17 -7.62 -9.38 -11.15
N LEU A 18 -7.72 -8.12 -11.57
CA LEU A 18 -7.53 -6.96 -10.69
C LEU A 18 -8.56 -6.92 -9.56
N PHE A 19 -9.82 -7.17 -9.88
CA PHE A 19 -10.89 -7.23 -8.89
C PHE A 19 -10.68 -8.35 -7.87
N LYS A 20 -10.32 -9.55 -8.35
CA LYS A 20 -9.97 -10.69 -7.48
C LYS A 20 -8.80 -10.38 -6.56
N LYS A 21 -7.78 -9.65 -7.06
CA LYS A 21 -6.63 -9.21 -6.25
C LYS A 21 -7.06 -8.29 -5.11
N ILE A 22 -7.87 -7.28 -5.38
CA ILE A 22 -8.38 -6.36 -4.35
C ILE A 22 -9.29 -7.08 -3.37
N LEU A 23 -10.21 -7.92 -3.85
CA LEU A 23 -11.09 -8.73 -3.02
C LEU A 23 -10.35 -9.67 -2.09
N GLY A 24 -9.27 -10.29 -2.58
CA GLY A 24 -8.44 -11.19 -1.79
C GLY A 24 -7.67 -10.48 -0.68
N LYS A 25 -7.36 -9.19 -0.85
CA LYS A 25 -6.57 -8.40 0.11
C LYS A 25 -7.43 -7.57 1.09
N ILE A 26 -8.67 -7.26 0.73
CA ILE A 26 -9.58 -6.44 1.54
C ILE A 26 -10.85 -7.23 1.88
N PRO A 27 -10.93 -7.85 3.06
CA PRO A 27 -12.12 -8.57 3.51
C PRO A 27 -13.35 -7.65 3.52
N GLY A 28 -14.45 -8.12 2.93
CA GLY A 28 -15.72 -7.37 2.88
C GLY A 28 -15.83 -6.32 1.77
N PHE A 29 -14.79 -6.10 0.96
CA PHE A 29 -14.81 -5.10 -0.12
C PHE A 29 -15.98 -5.27 -1.09
N LYS A 30 -16.32 -6.51 -1.44
CA LYS A 30 -17.48 -6.81 -2.31
C LYS A 30 -18.78 -6.24 -1.74
N GLY A 31 -19.06 -6.45 -0.44
CA GLY A 31 -20.27 -5.93 0.21
C GLY A 31 -20.28 -4.40 0.32
N TYR A 32 -19.12 -3.80 0.34
CA TYR A 32 -18.94 -2.33 0.34
C TYR A 32 -19.31 -1.74 -1.04
N MET A 33 -18.78 -2.32 -2.11
CA MET A 33 -19.09 -1.92 -3.48
C MET A 33 -20.57 -2.05 -3.83
N GLU A 34 -21.25 -3.07 -3.28
CA GLU A 34 -22.68 -3.30 -3.52
C GLU A 34 -23.61 -2.31 -2.80
N ARG A 35 -23.14 -1.69 -1.69
CA ARG A 35 -23.97 -0.92 -0.76
C ARG A 35 -23.70 0.57 -0.72
N GLN A 36 -22.51 1.00 -1.12
CA GLN A 36 -22.07 2.38 -0.89
C GLN A 36 -21.39 3.01 -2.11
N SER A 37 -21.20 4.32 -2.03
CA SER A 37 -20.61 5.12 -3.07
C SER A 37 -19.14 4.79 -3.31
N ARG A 38 -18.63 5.11 -4.50
CA ARG A 38 -17.21 5.03 -4.88
C ARG A 38 -16.27 5.70 -3.85
N ARG A 39 -16.76 6.75 -3.19
CA ARG A 39 -16.08 7.49 -2.11
C ARG A 39 -15.72 6.61 -0.91
N ASP A 40 -16.66 5.74 -0.51
CA ASP A 40 -16.45 4.88 0.67
C ASP A 40 -15.51 3.72 0.33
N SER A 41 -15.51 3.26 -0.92
CA SER A 41 -14.57 2.25 -1.40
C SER A 41 -13.13 2.78 -1.43
N ASP A 42 -12.89 3.99 -1.91
CA ASP A 42 -11.57 4.65 -1.88
C ASP A 42 -11.07 4.83 -0.44
N LYS A 43 -11.95 5.27 0.47
CA LYS A 43 -11.61 5.39 1.88
C LYS A 43 -11.20 4.05 2.48
N LEU A 44 -11.96 2.99 2.22
CA LEU A 44 -11.66 1.65 2.73
C LEU A 44 -10.31 1.13 2.22
N ILE A 45 -10.01 1.32 0.94
CA ILE A 45 -8.73 0.93 0.36
C ILE A 45 -7.58 1.68 1.05
N ARG A 46 -7.68 3.00 1.18
CA ARG A 46 -6.66 3.82 1.84
C ARG A 46 -6.45 3.47 3.31
N ASP A 47 -7.53 3.28 4.05
CA ASP A 47 -7.46 2.85 5.45
C ASP A 47 -6.80 1.47 5.57
N THR A 48 -7.07 0.55 4.64
CA THR A 48 -6.44 -0.77 4.59
C THR A 48 -4.95 -0.66 4.30
N ILE A 49 -4.55 0.13 3.28
CA ILE A 49 -3.14 0.37 2.96
C ILE A 49 -2.42 1.00 4.15
N PHE A 50 -2.98 2.05 4.75
CA PHE A 50 -2.41 2.71 5.92
C PHE A 50 -2.16 1.74 7.06
N ASN A 51 -3.17 0.98 7.46
CA ASN A 51 -3.08 0.04 8.57
C ASN A 51 -2.01 -1.03 8.28
N ARG A 52 -1.98 -1.57 7.07
CA ARG A 52 -1.00 -2.59 6.68
C ARG A 52 0.43 -2.06 6.77
N PHE A 53 0.70 -0.84 6.29
CA PHE A 53 2.03 -0.25 6.37
C PHE A 53 2.43 0.16 7.78
N ARG A 54 1.48 0.53 8.64
CA ARG A 54 1.74 0.76 10.07
C ARG A 54 2.13 -0.52 10.80
N GLU A 55 1.52 -1.65 10.46
CA GLU A 55 1.92 -2.96 10.98
C GLU A 55 3.35 -3.32 10.54
N LEU A 56 3.68 -3.13 9.26
CA LEU A 56 5.03 -3.39 8.73
C LEU A 56 6.08 -2.48 9.38
N GLU A 57 5.81 -1.19 9.55
CA GLU A 57 6.69 -0.27 10.28
C GLU A 57 6.91 -0.72 11.72
N SER A 58 5.86 -1.19 12.39
CA SER A 58 5.97 -1.73 13.75
C SER A 58 6.86 -2.98 13.83
N GLN A 59 6.83 -3.85 12.80
CA GLN A 59 7.72 -5.02 12.71
C GLN A 59 9.18 -4.58 12.57
N VAL A 60 9.49 -3.62 11.71
CA VAL A 60 10.85 -3.05 11.59
C VAL A 60 11.32 -2.48 12.92
N SER A 61 10.47 -1.73 13.61
CA SER A 61 10.77 -1.17 14.93
C SER A 61 10.97 -2.25 16.01
N ALA A 62 10.34 -3.42 15.88
CA ALA A 62 10.61 -4.56 16.75
C ALA A 62 12.00 -5.13 16.51
N ILE A 63 12.41 -5.33 15.25
CA ILE A 63 13.75 -5.79 14.89
C ILE A 63 14.83 -4.81 15.42
N GLN A 64 14.59 -3.50 15.32
CA GLN A 64 15.52 -2.49 15.88
C GLN A 64 15.71 -2.67 17.39
N ARG A 65 14.61 -2.87 18.13
CA ARG A 65 14.70 -3.09 19.59
C ARG A 65 15.48 -4.36 19.92
N ASP A 66 15.28 -5.42 19.14
CA ASP A 66 16.02 -6.67 19.32
C ASP A 66 17.52 -6.47 19.05
N PHE A 67 17.90 -5.74 18.01
CA PHE A 67 19.30 -5.42 17.71
C PHE A 67 19.94 -4.59 18.82
N ILE A 68 19.24 -3.57 19.34
CA ILE A 68 19.73 -2.77 20.49
C ILE A 68 19.95 -3.68 21.70
N SER A 69 19.00 -4.59 21.99
CA SER A 69 19.10 -5.48 23.16
C SER A 69 20.25 -6.47 23.07
N HIS A 70 20.67 -6.85 21.87
CA HIS A 70 21.81 -7.73 21.61
C HIS A 70 23.13 -7.00 21.34
N GLY A 71 23.14 -5.66 21.38
CA GLY A 71 24.33 -4.84 21.17
C GLY A 71 24.74 -4.66 19.69
N GLU A 72 23.89 -5.05 18.76
CA GLU A 72 24.12 -4.93 17.31
C GLU A 72 23.73 -3.52 16.79
N ILE A 73 24.33 -2.47 17.37
CA ILE A 73 23.96 -1.07 17.12
C ILE A 73 24.24 -0.62 15.68
N SER A 74 25.18 -1.27 15.00
CA SER A 74 25.65 -0.86 13.67
C SER A 74 24.57 -0.89 12.57
N PHE A 75 23.45 -1.61 12.77
CA PHE A 75 22.37 -1.74 11.80
C PHE A 75 21.12 -0.94 12.18
N VAL A 76 21.10 -0.31 13.34
CA VAL A 76 19.91 0.38 13.87
C VAL A 76 19.54 1.58 13.00
N ASP A 77 20.53 2.35 12.56
CA ASP A 77 20.31 3.54 11.71
C ASP A 77 19.77 3.16 10.32
N ASP A 78 20.29 2.08 9.73
CA ASP A 78 19.81 1.59 8.42
C ASP A 78 18.35 1.08 8.51
N LEU A 79 18.00 0.41 9.61
CA LEU A 79 16.62 -0.01 9.88
C LEU A 79 15.69 1.18 10.14
N GLU A 80 16.18 2.22 10.87
CA GLU A 80 15.40 3.45 11.09
C GLU A 80 15.11 4.16 9.76
N ALA A 81 16.08 4.20 8.83
CA ALA A 81 15.85 4.76 7.51
C ALA A 81 14.72 4.06 6.76
N ALA A 82 14.61 2.73 6.86
CA ALA A 82 13.50 1.97 6.29
C ALA A 82 12.18 2.27 7.02
N ALA A 83 12.19 2.28 8.37
CA ALA A 83 11.00 2.57 9.18
C ALA A 83 10.44 3.98 8.88
N ILE A 84 11.29 5.00 8.76
CA ILE A 84 10.90 6.36 8.39
C ILE A 84 10.21 6.38 7.02
N LYS A 85 10.74 5.66 6.01
CA LYS A 85 10.14 5.59 4.68
C LYS A 85 8.75 4.95 4.72
N LEU A 86 8.58 3.85 5.46
CA LEU A 86 7.28 3.19 5.63
C LEU A 86 6.27 4.09 6.35
N ARG A 87 6.71 4.78 7.41
CA ARG A 87 5.88 5.75 8.14
C ARG A 87 5.46 6.91 7.24
N THR A 88 6.41 7.50 6.52
CA THR A 88 6.17 8.60 5.58
C THR A 88 5.15 8.19 4.53
N PHE A 89 5.30 7.00 3.94
CA PHE A 89 4.34 6.47 2.97
C PHE A 89 2.95 6.30 3.59
N ALA A 90 2.84 5.65 4.76
CA ALA A 90 1.58 5.44 5.45
C ALA A 90 0.87 6.78 5.75
N ASP A 91 1.59 7.76 6.26
CA ASP A 91 1.04 9.08 6.58
C ASP A 91 0.59 9.83 5.32
N ARG A 92 1.32 9.74 4.22
CA ARG A 92 0.92 10.33 2.93
C ARG A 92 -0.38 9.71 2.41
N VAL A 93 -0.51 8.39 2.45
CA VAL A 93 -1.75 7.70 2.07
C VAL A 93 -2.93 8.16 2.92
N ARG A 94 -2.73 8.30 4.23
CA ARG A 94 -3.77 8.73 5.17
C ARG A 94 -4.17 10.18 4.98
N THR A 95 -3.18 11.07 4.80
CA THR A 95 -3.38 12.53 4.72
C THR A 95 -3.64 13.04 3.32
N ALA A 96 -3.61 12.14 2.32
CA ALA A 96 -3.94 12.50 0.94
C ALA A 96 -5.18 13.39 0.90
N PRO A 97 -5.12 14.53 0.22
CA PRO A 97 -6.23 15.48 0.18
C PRO A 97 -7.52 14.74 -0.16
N ARG A 98 -8.59 15.06 0.57
CA ARG A 98 -9.94 14.56 0.25
C ARG A 98 -10.45 15.05 -1.12
N GLY A 99 -9.55 15.62 -1.92
CA GLY A 99 -9.77 16.02 -3.31
C GLY A 99 -10.30 14.90 -4.19
N TYR A 100 -10.04 13.64 -3.82
CA TYR A 100 -10.72 12.51 -4.42
C TYR A 100 -12.24 12.60 -4.27
N SER A 101 -12.73 13.07 -3.13
CA SER A 101 -14.17 13.20 -2.91
C SER A 101 -14.79 14.36 -3.69
N SER A 102 -14.05 15.47 -3.86
CA SER A 102 -14.49 16.59 -4.67
C SER A 102 -14.28 16.34 -6.18
N LEU A 103 -13.23 15.59 -6.55
CA LEU A 103 -13.02 15.12 -7.93
C LEU A 103 -14.11 14.14 -8.37
N PHE A 104 -14.51 13.20 -7.50
CA PHE A 104 -15.60 12.27 -7.80
C PHE A 104 -16.99 12.96 -7.90
N GLU A 105 -17.16 14.13 -7.28
CA GLU A 105 -18.41 14.92 -7.35
C GLU A 105 -18.37 16.02 -8.42
N ALA A 106 -17.20 16.64 -8.65
CA ALA A 106 -17.06 17.80 -9.56
C ALA A 106 -16.60 17.42 -10.96
N VAL A 107 -15.81 16.36 -11.12
CA VAL A 107 -15.37 15.83 -12.41
C VAL A 107 -16.08 14.52 -12.65
N LYS A 108 -16.67 14.35 -13.81
CA LYS A 108 -17.18 13.05 -14.30
C LYS A 108 -15.95 12.18 -14.60
N ILE A 109 -15.36 11.59 -13.55
CA ILE A 109 -14.31 10.57 -13.74
C ILE A 109 -14.94 9.47 -14.60
N ASN A 110 -14.38 9.29 -15.77
CA ASN A 110 -14.83 8.25 -16.68
C ASN A 110 -14.38 6.86 -16.17
N GLU A 111 -14.94 5.81 -16.77
CA GLU A 111 -14.69 4.43 -16.35
C GLU A 111 -13.21 4.05 -16.49
N GLU A 112 -12.51 4.61 -17.48
CA GLU A 112 -11.11 4.37 -17.76
C GLU A 112 -10.16 4.95 -16.69
N GLU A 113 -10.45 6.16 -16.23
CA GLU A 113 -9.71 6.83 -15.15
C GLU A 113 -9.92 6.13 -13.81
N LEU A 114 -11.14 5.64 -13.55
CA LEU A 114 -11.43 4.88 -12.34
C LEU A 114 -10.71 3.52 -12.36
N ALA A 115 -10.63 2.85 -13.50
CA ALA A 115 -9.87 1.62 -13.66
C ALA A 115 -8.38 1.84 -13.32
N LYS A 116 -7.76 2.90 -13.85
CA LYS A 116 -6.37 3.25 -13.54
C LYS A 116 -6.14 3.50 -12.03
N LEU A 117 -7.08 4.16 -11.35
CA LEU A 117 -6.97 4.36 -9.89
C LEU A 117 -6.97 3.03 -9.13
N TYR A 118 -7.86 2.11 -9.48
CA TYR A 118 -7.88 0.79 -8.85
C TYR A 118 -6.62 -0.04 -9.16
N GLU A 119 -6.03 0.10 -10.35
CA GLU A 119 -4.74 -0.51 -10.68
C GLU A 119 -3.62 -0.01 -9.77
N TYR A 120 -3.54 1.32 -9.54
CA TYR A 120 -2.58 1.89 -8.61
C TYR A 120 -2.80 1.42 -7.16
N ASP A 121 -4.04 1.37 -6.71
CA ASP A 121 -4.37 0.93 -5.36
C ASP A 121 -4.04 -0.58 -5.16
N ALA A 122 -4.29 -1.41 -6.16
CA ALA A 122 -3.87 -2.81 -6.15
C ALA A 122 -2.35 -2.95 -6.11
N ALA A 123 -1.62 -2.15 -6.90
CA ALA A 123 -0.16 -2.13 -6.88
C ALA A 123 0.41 -1.69 -5.52
N LEU A 124 -0.23 -0.74 -4.82
CA LEU A 124 0.17 -0.36 -3.47
C LEU A 124 -0.05 -1.49 -2.45
N LEU A 125 -1.12 -2.28 -2.58
CA LEU A 125 -1.35 -3.47 -1.75
C LEU A 125 -0.30 -4.57 -2.03
N GLU A 126 0.12 -4.76 -3.28
CA GLU A 126 1.22 -5.68 -3.62
C GLU A 126 2.56 -5.22 -3.04
N LYS A 127 2.80 -3.91 -2.96
CA LYS A 127 3.98 -3.35 -2.28
C LYS A 127 4.04 -3.72 -0.79
N ALA A 128 2.91 -3.79 -0.11
CA ALA A 128 2.88 -4.24 1.29
C ALA A 128 3.40 -5.68 1.45
N ASP A 129 3.05 -6.58 0.53
CA ASP A 129 3.57 -7.96 0.54
C ASP A 129 5.08 -7.99 0.26
N ALA A 130 5.56 -7.17 -0.68
CA ALA A 130 6.99 -7.06 -0.98
C ALA A 130 7.78 -6.55 0.24
N VAL A 131 7.25 -5.56 0.98
CA VAL A 131 7.85 -5.08 2.23
C VAL A 131 7.86 -6.20 3.28
N GLY A 132 6.75 -6.92 3.47
CA GLY A 132 6.68 -8.05 4.40
C GLY A 132 7.72 -9.12 4.10
N ASN A 133 7.89 -9.47 2.83
CA ASN A 133 8.93 -10.41 2.41
C ASN A 133 10.35 -9.88 2.69
N ALA A 134 10.59 -8.58 2.47
CA ALA A 134 11.88 -7.97 2.76
C ALA A 134 12.18 -7.96 4.27
N ILE A 135 11.18 -7.71 5.13
CA ILE A 135 11.30 -7.82 6.59
C ILE A 135 11.66 -9.25 6.99
N GLY A 136 10.95 -10.27 6.48
CA GLY A 136 11.26 -11.67 6.74
C GLY A 136 12.67 -12.07 6.30
N ASN A 137 13.17 -11.49 5.20
CA ASN A 137 14.55 -11.68 4.77
C ASN A 137 15.56 -11.07 5.75
N VAL A 138 15.27 -9.91 6.35
CA VAL A 138 16.11 -9.33 7.41
C VAL A 138 16.14 -10.27 8.62
N GLU A 139 15.00 -10.72 9.10
CA GLU A 139 14.89 -11.63 10.26
C GLU A 139 15.70 -12.93 10.05
N THR A 140 15.56 -13.54 8.87
CA THR A 140 16.26 -14.80 8.56
C THR A 140 17.75 -14.61 8.27
N SER A 141 18.21 -13.38 8.01
CA SER A 141 19.61 -13.05 7.76
C SER A 141 20.39 -12.65 9.02
N VAL A 142 19.72 -12.55 10.18
CA VAL A 142 20.38 -12.22 11.45
C VAL A 142 21.48 -13.24 11.75
N GLY A 143 22.66 -12.74 12.12
CA GLY A 143 23.85 -13.57 12.38
C GLY A 143 24.55 -14.11 11.13
N THR A 144 24.18 -13.67 9.94
CA THR A 144 24.84 -14.06 8.67
C THR A 144 25.46 -12.85 7.96
N ASP A 145 26.39 -13.10 7.02
CA ASP A 145 26.99 -12.06 6.18
C ASP A 145 25.96 -11.37 5.25
N GLY A 146 24.78 -12.00 5.06
CA GLY A 146 23.70 -11.48 4.24
C GLY A 146 22.90 -10.35 4.86
N LEU A 147 23.00 -10.11 6.16
CA LEU A 147 22.17 -9.17 6.91
C LEU A 147 22.20 -7.74 6.33
N LYS A 148 23.39 -7.24 6.04
CA LYS A 148 23.54 -5.89 5.46
C LYS A 148 22.84 -5.75 4.11
N ALA A 149 22.90 -6.78 3.29
CA ALA A 149 22.23 -6.79 1.98
C ALA A 149 20.71 -6.85 2.15
N ALA A 150 20.20 -7.64 3.10
CA ALA A 150 18.79 -7.74 3.41
C ALA A 150 18.21 -6.39 3.90
N ILE A 151 18.91 -5.69 4.77
CA ILE A 151 18.50 -4.36 5.28
C ILE A 151 18.46 -3.33 4.14
N ARG A 152 19.48 -3.28 3.29
CA ARG A 152 19.49 -2.40 2.12
C ARG A 152 18.34 -2.71 1.14
N ASN A 153 18.02 -3.98 0.96
CA ASN A 153 16.87 -4.38 0.14
C ASN A 153 15.57 -3.88 0.75
N LEU A 154 15.39 -4.02 2.07
CA LEU A 154 14.21 -3.50 2.77
C LEU A 154 14.07 -1.98 2.58
N GLU A 155 15.16 -1.23 2.73
CA GLU A 155 15.17 0.22 2.49
C GLU A 155 14.78 0.57 1.05
N THR A 156 15.31 -0.15 0.07
CA THR A 156 15.00 0.03 -1.36
C THR A 156 13.53 -0.25 -1.65
N VAL A 157 12.98 -1.33 -1.10
CA VAL A 157 11.57 -1.68 -1.26
C VAL A 157 10.68 -0.63 -0.59
N ALA A 158 11.04 -0.14 0.61
CA ALA A 158 10.32 0.93 1.29
C ALA A 158 10.30 2.24 0.47
N LEU A 159 11.44 2.62 -0.13
CA LEU A 159 11.52 3.78 -1.03
C LEU A 159 10.61 3.60 -2.25
N SER A 160 10.59 2.41 -2.85
CA SER A 160 9.76 2.12 -4.03
C SER A 160 8.25 2.27 -3.77
N CYS A 161 7.82 2.21 -2.50
CA CYS A 161 6.43 2.48 -2.12
C CYS A 161 6.11 3.97 -2.27
N ILE A 162 7.01 4.85 -1.83
CA ILE A 162 6.86 6.31 -1.96
C ILE A 162 6.80 6.68 -3.44
N GLU A 163 7.71 6.17 -4.27
CA GLU A 163 7.74 6.42 -5.71
C GLU A 163 6.48 5.92 -6.44
N ALA A 164 5.92 4.79 -6.01
CA ALA A 164 4.67 4.29 -6.56
C ALA A 164 3.49 5.21 -6.19
N TYR A 165 3.50 5.77 -4.98
CA TYR A 165 2.50 6.73 -4.53
C TYR A 165 2.59 8.05 -5.29
N ASP A 166 3.80 8.56 -5.53
CA ASP A 166 4.03 9.80 -6.30
C ASP A 166 3.45 9.68 -7.72
N ARG A 167 3.64 8.54 -8.38
CA ARG A 167 3.03 8.27 -9.70
C ARG A 167 1.51 8.24 -9.67
N ARG A 168 0.91 7.78 -8.57
CA ARG A 168 -0.55 7.82 -8.36
C ARG A 168 -1.06 9.27 -8.28
N GLU A 169 -0.35 10.13 -7.55
CA GLU A 169 -0.70 11.54 -7.44
C GLU A 169 -0.61 12.27 -8.79
N GLU A 170 0.39 11.98 -9.61
CA GLU A 170 0.55 12.57 -10.95
C GLU A 170 -0.66 12.30 -11.84
N VAL A 171 -1.24 11.10 -11.80
CA VAL A 171 -2.45 10.75 -12.59
C VAL A 171 -3.66 11.55 -12.13
N VAL A 172 -3.73 11.91 -10.86
CA VAL A 172 -4.85 12.67 -10.28
C VAL A 172 -4.73 14.16 -10.52
N VAL A 173 -3.50 14.69 -10.53
CA VAL A 173 -3.22 16.14 -10.65
C VAL A 173 -3.09 16.59 -12.11
N ALA A 174 -2.83 15.66 -13.04
CA ALA A 174 -2.66 15.97 -14.47
C ALA A 174 -3.97 16.37 -15.20
N GLN A 175 -5.04 16.64 -14.46
CA GLN A 175 -6.35 17.14 -14.89
C GLN A 175 -6.64 18.52 -14.28
#